data_94100b9360ee921797fbfa87653f6f0a
#
_entry.id   94100b9360ee921797fbfa87653f6f0a
#
_cell.length_a   1.000
_cell.length_b   1.000
_cell.length_c   1.000
_cell.angle_alpha   90.00
_cell.angle_beta   90.00
_cell.angle_gamma   90.00
#
_symmetry.space_group_name_H-M   'P 1'
#
loop_
_entity.id
_entity.type
_entity.pdbx_description
1 polymer ?
#
loop_
_entity_poly.entity_id
_entity_poly.type
_entity_poly.pdbx_seq_one_letter_code
_entity_poly.pdbx_strand_id
1 'polypeptide(L)'
;MTSALLSLSALLAASALAVPAAGAAPRNDKPAAAPAGWETVDGPELARFAGADGRAQAPAAAGRSASARADDSGTFALKSVRNGKFTATEKNYAAPNTGVLRARSAAVTGAWEGFAFEWHEATQTYALKSLANNRYVAVEGNYAGNSQNILRARSTGAGTWERFTLYYNEDLDRWALQSALNGRFVAMENSYTGSLQYALRARSLEVTGSWEQFELFEITG
;
A
#
# COMPACT_ATOMS: atom_id res chain seq x y z
N MET A 1 61.14 -38.52 50.71
CA MET A 1 59.70 -38.21 50.77
C MET A 1 59.38 -37.21 49.65
N THR A 2 58.92 -37.74 48.48
CA THR A 2 58.68 -36.95 47.24
C THR A 2 57.24 -37.09 46.90
N SER A 3 56.51 -35.98 47.08
CA SER A 3 55.09 -35.90 46.68
C SER A 3 54.97 -35.43 45.22
N ALA A 4 54.37 -36.24 44.39
CA ALA A 4 54.06 -35.87 43.03
C ALA A 4 52.69 -35.24 42.95
N LEU A 5 52.59 -34.03 42.38
CA LEU A 5 51.35 -33.36 42.02
C LEU A 5 50.94 -33.69 40.59
N LEU A 6 49.85 -34.40 40.45
CA LEU A 6 49.19 -34.60 39.16
C LEU A 6 48.29 -33.38 38.83
N SER A 7 48.64 -32.67 37.78
CA SER A 7 47.75 -31.62 37.19
C SER A 7 46.82 -32.24 36.19
N LEU A 8 45.53 -32.16 36.46
CA LEU A 8 44.46 -32.61 35.58
C LEU A 8 44.00 -31.41 34.73
N SER A 9 44.35 -31.44 33.43
CA SER A 9 43.90 -30.44 32.46
C SER A 9 42.54 -30.84 31.91
N ALA A 10 41.49 -30.11 32.25
CA ALA A 10 40.16 -30.28 31.71
C ALA A 10 40.05 -29.53 30.37
N LEU A 11 39.87 -30.26 29.30
CA LEU A 11 39.60 -29.74 27.96
C LEU A 11 38.11 -29.41 27.87
N LEU A 12 37.73 -28.14 27.88
CA LEU A 12 36.36 -27.72 27.55
C LEU A 12 36.18 -27.71 26.03
N ALA A 13 35.44 -28.65 25.52
CA ALA A 13 34.95 -28.62 24.14
C ALA A 13 33.71 -27.72 24.07
N ALA A 14 33.85 -26.54 23.47
CA ALA A 14 32.74 -25.67 23.18
C ALA A 14 31.99 -26.21 21.93
N SER A 15 30.85 -26.85 22.15
CA SER A 15 29.93 -27.24 21.05
C SER A 15 29.17 -26.00 20.62
N ALA A 16 29.52 -25.42 19.48
CA ALA A 16 28.72 -24.40 18.82
C ALA A 16 27.43 -25.04 18.28
N LEU A 17 26.31 -24.80 18.95
CA LEU A 17 24.97 -25.09 18.42
C LEU A 17 24.69 -24.13 17.28
N ALA A 18 24.80 -24.60 16.05
CA ALA A 18 24.27 -23.88 14.89
C ALA A 18 22.76 -23.83 15.02
N VAL A 19 22.22 -22.65 15.34
CA VAL A 19 20.79 -22.36 15.25
C VAL A 19 20.42 -22.41 13.78
N PRO A 20 19.52 -23.31 13.32
CA PRO A 20 19.05 -23.26 11.93
C PRO A 20 18.34 -21.92 11.75
N ALA A 21 18.75 -21.13 10.76
CA ALA A 21 17.99 -19.97 10.30
C ALA A 21 16.57 -20.45 10.01
N ALA A 22 15.58 -19.94 10.75
CA ALA A 22 14.19 -20.17 10.45
C ALA A 22 13.95 -19.62 9.05
N GLY A 23 13.95 -20.50 8.05
CA GLY A 23 13.52 -20.16 6.71
C GLY A 23 12.12 -19.61 6.81
N ALA A 24 11.91 -18.37 6.37
CA ALA A 24 10.58 -17.82 6.22
C ALA A 24 9.79 -18.82 5.35
N ALA A 25 8.73 -19.39 5.92
CA ALA A 25 7.83 -20.23 5.15
C ALA A 25 7.38 -19.44 3.90
N PRO A 26 7.28 -20.08 2.72
CA PRO A 26 6.74 -19.41 1.55
C PRO A 26 5.36 -18.89 1.92
N ARG A 27 5.20 -17.56 1.93
CA ARG A 27 3.90 -16.95 2.09
C ARG A 27 3.09 -17.36 0.88
N ASN A 28 1.91 -17.90 1.13
CA ASN A 28 0.95 -18.19 0.09
C ASN A 28 0.53 -16.83 -0.49
N ASP A 29 1.12 -16.44 -1.63
CA ASP A 29 0.89 -15.14 -2.30
C ASP A 29 -0.51 -15.06 -2.95
N LYS A 30 -1.39 -16.02 -2.64
CA LYS A 30 -2.79 -15.94 -3.07
C LYS A 30 -3.50 -14.89 -2.23
N PRO A 31 -4.17 -13.90 -2.87
CA PRO A 31 -5.00 -12.93 -2.15
C PRO A 31 -5.92 -13.63 -1.16
N ALA A 32 -6.10 -13.06 0.02
CA ALA A 32 -7.11 -13.52 0.96
C ALA A 32 -8.46 -13.55 0.25
N ALA A 33 -9.36 -14.48 0.63
CA ALA A 33 -10.68 -14.54 0.03
C ALA A 33 -11.34 -13.15 0.10
N ALA A 34 -11.96 -12.73 -1.01
CA ALA A 34 -12.64 -11.45 -1.07
C ALA A 34 -13.70 -11.34 0.03
N PRO A 35 -13.88 -10.18 0.68
CA PRO A 35 -14.99 -9.98 1.60
C PRO A 35 -16.34 -10.18 0.90
N ALA A 36 -17.39 -10.50 1.67
CA ALA A 36 -18.73 -10.72 1.10
C ALA A 36 -19.21 -9.47 0.33
N GLY A 37 -19.64 -9.66 -0.92
CA GLY A 37 -20.08 -8.60 -1.83
C GLY A 37 -18.95 -7.80 -2.48
N TRP A 38 -17.69 -8.18 -2.29
CA TRP A 38 -16.53 -7.56 -2.93
C TRP A 38 -15.86 -8.53 -3.87
N GLU A 39 -15.52 -8.08 -5.06
CA GLU A 39 -14.80 -8.84 -6.08
C GLU A 39 -13.41 -8.27 -6.31
N THR A 40 -12.44 -9.14 -6.57
CA THR A 40 -11.09 -8.69 -6.97
C THR A 40 -11.15 -8.18 -8.39
N VAL A 41 -10.44 -7.08 -8.64
CA VAL A 41 -10.38 -6.45 -9.98
C VAL A 41 -8.97 -6.62 -10.52
N ASP A 42 -8.85 -7.22 -11.70
CA ASP A 42 -7.57 -7.38 -12.41
C ASP A 42 -7.26 -6.17 -13.33
N GLY A 43 -6.06 -6.17 -13.95
CA GLY A 43 -5.63 -5.08 -14.84
C GLY A 43 -6.57 -4.83 -16.02
N PRO A 44 -6.95 -5.87 -16.80
CA PRO A 44 -7.93 -5.75 -17.86
C PRO A 44 -9.30 -5.25 -17.42
N GLU A 45 -9.77 -5.66 -16.24
CA GLU A 45 -11.04 -5.18 -15.68
C GLU A 45 -10.96 -3.71 -15.30
N LEU A 46 -9.90 -3.29 -14.58
CA LEU A 46 -9.69 -1.89 -14.22
C LEU A 46 -9.63 -1.00 -15.47
N ALA A 47 -8.95 -1.45 -16.53
CA ALA A 47 -8.88 -0.71 -17.80
C ALA A 47 -10.27 -0.55 -18.46
N ARG A 48 -11.20 -1.50 -18.27
CA ARG A 48 -12.58 -1.37 -18.75
C ARG A 48 -13.37 -0.33 -17.94
N PHE A 49 -13.17 -0.27 -16.64
CA PHE A 49 -13.77 0.80 -15.81
C PHE A 49 -13.28 2.19 -16.23
N ALA A 50 -12.01 2.31 -16.61
CA ALA A 50 -11.43 3.55 -17.13
C ALA A 50 -12.02 3.95 -18.49
N GLY A 51 -12.30 2.98 -19.37
CA GLY A 51 -12.86 3.22 -20.72
C GLY A 51 -14.38 3.27 -20.82
N ALA A 52 -15.12 2.88 -19.78
CA ALA A 52 -16.58 2.83 -19.78
C ALA A 52 -17.16 4.19 -19.38
N ASP A 53 -17.70 4.87 -20.37
CA ASP A 53 -18.50 6.09 -20.33
C ASP A 53 -18.75 6.77 -18.97
N GLY A 54 -18.07 7.90 -18.72
CA GLY A 54 -18.61 9.01 -17.95
C GLY A 54 -18.69 8.86 -16.45
N ARG A 55 -18.20 7.82 -15.83
CA ARG A 55 -18.10 7.73 -14.36
C ARG A 55 -16.93 8.53 -13.85
N ALA A 56 -17.28 9.73 -13.39
CA ALA A 56 -16.49 10.62 -12.56
C ALA A 56 -15.11 10.97 -13.10
N GLN A 57 -15.05 11.74 -14.17
CA GLN A 57 -13.85 12.52 -14.49
C GLN A 57 -13.54 13.46 -13.31
N ALA A 58 -12.38 13.28 -12.67
CA ALA A 58 -11.83 14.34 -11.85
C ALA A 58 -11.59 15.55 -12.75
N PRO A 59 -11.95 16.78 -12.33
CA PRO A 59 -11.70 17.96 -13.13
C PRO A 59 -10.20 18.01 -13.46
N ALA A 60 -9.87 17.93 -14.74
CA ALA A 60 -8.51 17.88 -15.25
C ALA A 60 -7.79 19.18 -14.91
N ALA A 61 -6.70 19.10 -14.16
CA ALA A 61 -5.66 20.12 -14.20
C ALA A 61 -4.83 19.86 -15.45
N ALA A 62 -4.83 20.81 -16.37
CA ALA A 62 -4.21 20.73 -17.68
C ALA A 62 -2.74 20.26 -17.64
N GLY A 63 -2.44 19.25 -18.42
CA GLY A 63 -1.15 19.05 -19.06
C GLY A 63 -0.17 18.10 -18.40
N ARG A 64 -0.21 16.84 -18.87
CA ARG A 64 0.95 16.09 -19.39
C ARG A 64 0.47 14.73 -19.87
N SER A 65 0.64 14.46 -21.17
CA SER A 65 0.44 13.15 -21.75
C SER A 65 1.33 12.12 -21.04
N ALA A 66 0.71 11.21 -20.29
CA ALA A 66 1.38 10.02 -19.83
C ALA A 66 1.39 9.02 -20.99
N SER A 67 2.55 8.69 -21.50
CA SER A 67 2.76 7.60 -22.46
C SER A 67 2.42 6.30 -21.72
N ALA A 68 1.28 5.69 -22.06
CA ALA A 68 0.86 4.40 -21.54
C ALA A 68 1.90 3.33 -21.89
N ARG A 69 2.48 2.68 -20.87
CA ARG A 69 3.26 1.45 -21.02
C ARG A 69 2.34 0.25 -20.86
N ALA A 70 2.67 -0.87 -21.50
CA ALA A 70 1.85 -2.08 -21.56
C ALA A 70 1.47 -2.73 -20.21
N ASP A 71 2.05 -2.26 -19.09
CA ASP A 71 1.76 -2.71 -17.73
C ASP A 71 1.00 -1.66 -16.90
N ASP A 72 0.55 -0.56 -17.52
CA ASP A 72 -0.14 0.54 -16.82
C ASP A 72 -1.65 0.37 -17.00
N SER A 73 -2.36 0.05 -15.92
CA SER A 73 -3.82 -0.08 -15.93
C SER A 73 -4.55 1.27 -15.89
N GLY A 74 -3.81 2.38 -15.89
CA GLY A 74 -4.33 3.74 -15.92
C GLY A 74 -3.88 4.61 -14.75
N THR A 75 -4.23 5.88 -14.82
CA THR A 75 -3.95 6.87 -13.78
C THR A 75 -5.23 7.25 -13.05
N PHE A 76 -5.24 7.16 -11.74
CA PHE A 76 -6.43 7.38 -10.94
C PHE A 76 -6.18 8.28 -9.73
N ALA A 77 -7.25 8.94 -9.30
CA ALA A 77 -7.35 9.58 -8.00
C ALA A 77 -8.26 8.76 -7.08
N LEU A 78 -7.86 8.63 -5.82
CA LEU A 78 -8.62 7.95 -4.77
C LEU A 78 -9.30 9.00 -3.88
N LYS A 79 -10.63 8.90 -3.74
CA LYS A 79 -11.40 9.76 -2.85
C LYS A 79 -11.97 8.93 -1.71
N SER A 80 -11.63 9.28 -0.48
CA SER A 80 -12.16 8.59 0.70
C SER A 80 -13.65 8.87 0.87
N VAL A 81 -14.46 7.81 0.96
CA VAL A 81 -15.90 7.91 1.24
C VAL A 81 -16.14 8.53 2.62
N ARG A 82 -15.23 8.31 3.58
CA ARG A 82 -15.37 8.76 4.97
C ARG A 82 -15.46 10.28 5.11
N ASN A 83 -14.64 11.03 4.37
CA ASN A 83 -14.59 12.49 4.48
C ASN A 83 -14.79 13.24 3.17
N GLY A 84 -15.04 12.53 2.07
CA GLY A 84 -15.26 13.11 0.75
C GLY A 84 -14.02 13.84 0.17
N LYS A 85 -12.80 13.53 0.64
CA LYS A 85 -11.56 14.16 0.19
C LYS A 85 -10.71 13.22 -0.64
N PHE A 86 -10.02 13.79 -1.62
CA PHE A 86 -9.04 13.07 -2.43
C PHE A 86 -7.75 12.83 -1.64
N THR A 87 -7.18 11.67 -1.88
CA THR A 87 -5.88 11.27 -1.34
C THR A 87 -4.78 12.04 -2.05
N ALA A 88 -3.91 12.69 -1.28
CA ALA A 88 -2.74 13.40 -1.78
C ALA A 88 -1.45 12.84 -1.17
N THR A 89 -0.37 12.89 -1.95
CA THR A 89 0.99 12.54 -1.52
C THR A 89 1.67 13.75 -0.90
N GLU A 90 2.00 13.71 0.38
CA GLU A 90 2.64 14.82 1.12
C GLU A 90 4.17 14.82 0.91
N LYS A 91 4.61 15.09 -0.32
CA LYS A 91 6.04 15.04 -0.68
C LYS A 91 6.93 16.07 0.03
N ASN A 92 6.33 17.17 0.51
CA ASN A 92 7.05 18.28 1.14
C ASN A 92 7.12 18.18 2.66
N TYR A 93 6.56 17.14 3.28
CA TYR A 93 6.72 16.92 4.71
C TYR A 93 8.17 16.51 5.04
N ALA A 94 8.64 16.92 6.22
CA ALA A 94 9.91 16.43 6.76
C ALA A 94 9.83 14.93 7.11
N ALA A 95 10.98 14.27 7.12
CA ALA A 95 11.07 12.90 7.61
C ALA A 95 10.57 12.82 9.07
N PRO A 96 9.93 11.71 9.48
CA PRO A 96 9.68 10.48 8.72
C PRO A 96 8.41 10.52 7.84
N ASN A 97 7.67 11.65 7.81
CA ASN A 97 6.36 11.76 7.17
C ASN A 97 6.41 12.17 5.68
N THR A 98 7.60 12.34 5.10
CA THR A 98 7.76 12.63 3.66
C THR A 98 7.06 11.56 2.82
N GLY A 99 6.17 11.99 1.93
CA GLY A 99 5.45 11.08 1.04
C GLY A 99 4.23 10.38 1.67
N VAL A 100 3.82 10.72 2.91
CA VAL A 100 2.62 10.14 3.51
C VAL A 100 1.39 10.43 2.67
N LEU A 101 0.49 9.46 2.52
CA LEU A 101 -0.77 9.59 1.82
C LEU A 101 -1.85 10.07 2.79
N ARG A 102 -2.56 11.15 2.42
CA ARG A 102 -3.64 11.73 3.24
C ARG A 102 -4.85 12.07 2.39
N ALA A 103 -6.05 11.67 2.84
CA ALA A 103 -7.31 12.06 2.21
C ALA A 103 -7.70 13.48 2.63
N ARG A 104 -7.07 14.52 2.03
CA ARG A 104 -7.24 15.92 2.44
C ARG A 104 -7.62 16.92 1.35
N SER A 105 -7.39 16.59 0.08
CA SER A 105 -7.61 17.50 -1.03
C SER A 105 -9.09 17.61 -1.39
N ALA A 106 -9.58 18.82 -1.59
CA ALA A 106 -10.98 19.05 -1.98
C ALA A 106 -11.24 18.67 -3.45
N ALA A 107 -10.20 18.73 -4.29
CA ALA A 107 -10.26 18.42 -5.72
C ALA A 107 -8.94 17.83 -6.18
N VAL A 108 -8.93 17.20 -7.34
CA VAL A 108 -7.72 16.81 -8.06
C VAL A 108 -7.21 18.06 -8.79
N THR A 109 -6.07 18.57 -8.36
CA THR A 109 -5.49 19.81 -8.89
C THR A 109 -4.17 19.58 -9.61
N GLY A 110 -3.64 18.36 -9.60
CA GLY A 110 -2.39 18.03 -10.27
C GLY A 110 -1.84 16.66 -9.85
N ALA A 111 -0.51 16.56 -9.92
CA ALA A 111 0.18 15.29 -9.67
C ALA A 111 0.09 14.78 -8.21
N TRP A 112 -0.30 15.64 -7.26
CA TRP A 112 -0.34 15.28 -5.83
C TRP A 112 -1.40 14.23 -5.53
N GLU A 113 -2.52 14.28 -6.24
CA GLU A 113 -3.68 13.40 -6.09
C GLU A 113 -3.68 12.24 -7.08
N GLY A 114 -2.71 12.20 -8.01
CA GLY A 114 -2.65 11.19 -9.07
C GLY A 114 -1.74 10.02 -8.72
N PHE A 115 -2.22 8.81 -9.06
CA PHE A 115 -1.49 7.55 -8.91
C PHE A 115 -1.61 6.72 -10.17
N ALA A 116 -0.47 6.30 -10.75
CA ALA A 116 -0.47 5.24 -11.74
C ALA A 116 -0.68 3.89 -11.05
N PHE A 117 -1.62 3.10 -11.56
CA PHE A 117 -1.90 1.75 -11.08
C PHE A 117 -1.20 0.77 -12.03
N GLU A 118 -0.16 0.13 -11.57
CA GLU A 118 0.63 -0.82 -12.34
C GLU A 118 0.24 -2.25 -11.93
N TRP A 119 -0.41 -2.99 -12.86
CA TRP A 119 -0.79 -4.37 -12.64
C TRP A 119 0.40 -5.31 -12.71
N HIS A 120 0.40 -6.34 -11.90
CA HIS A 120 1.41 -7.38 -11.89
C HIS A 120 0.77 -8.76 -11.93
N GLU A 121 0.78 -9.35 -13.12
CA GLU A 121 0.09 -10.60 -13.43
C GLU A 121 0.50 -11.76 -12.52
N ALA A 122 1.81 -11.93 -12.26
CA ALA A 122 2.30 -13.07 -11.48
C ALA A 122 1.82 -13.09 -10.02
N THR A 123 1.50 -11.94 -9.43
CA THR A 123 1.01 -11.83 -8.05
C THR A 123 -0.45 -11.40 -7.95
N GLN A 124 -1.10 -11.10 -9.07
CA GLN A 124 -2.48 -10.61 -9.14
C GLN A 124 -2.70 -9.39 -8.21
N THR A 125 -1.79 -8.41 -8.31
CA THR A 125 -1.77 -7.22 -7.45
C THR A 125 -1.39 -5.98 -8.22
N TYR A 126 -1.74 -4.82 -7.67
CA TYR A 126 -1.32 -3.52 -8.15
C TYR A 126 -0.16 -2.95 -7.34
N ALA A 127 0.71 -2.20 -8.00
CA ALA A 127 1.55 -1.22 -7.36
C ALA A 127 1.02 0.19 -7.69
N LEU A 128 0.91 1.04 -6.68
CA LEU A 128 0.47 2.42 -6.85
C LEU A 128 1.70 3.32 -6.88
N LYS A 129 1.89 4.06 -7.99
CA LYS A 129 3.01 4.98 -8.15
C LYS A 129 2.50 6.42 -8.14
N SER A 130 2.90 7.18 -7.13
CA SER A 130 2.50 8.59 -7.02
C SER A 130 3.12 9.44 -8.14
N LEU A 131 2.28 10.20 -8.82
CA LEU A 131 2.73 11.17 -9.82
C LEU A 131 3.46 12.37 -9.20
N ALA A 132 3.24 12.66 -7.91
CA ALA A 132 3.85 13.81 -7.22
C ALA A 132 5.37 13.69 -7.08
N ASN A 133 5.89 12.47 -6.90
CA ASN A 133 7.31 12.24 -6.63
C ASN A 133 7.90 11.03 -7.35
N ASN A 134 7.11 10.38 -8.22
CA ASN A 134 7.51 9.21 -9.00
C ASN A 134 7.99 8.03 -8.11
N ARG A 135 7.36 7.85 -6.93
CA ARG A 135 7.66 6.78 -5.98
C ARG A 135 6.47 5.87 -5.78
N TYR A 136 6.75 4.58 -5.55
CA TYR A 136 5.73 3.62 -5.18
C TYR A 136 5.28 3.82 -3.75
N VAL A 137 3.98 3.61 -3.56
CA VAL A 137 3.32 3.65 -2.25
C VAL A 137 3.67 2.38 -1.49
N ALA A 138 4.35 2.52 -0.37
CA ALA A 138 4.70 1.44 0.55
C ALA A 138 3.87 1.50 1.82
N VAL A 139 3.57 0.34 2.40
CA VAL A 139 3.02 0.22 3.76
C VAL A 139 4.17 0.15 4.76
N GLU A 140 4.23 1.06 5.72
CA GLU A 140 5.30 1.18 6.72
C GLU A 140 5.14 0.18 7.87
N GLY A 141 5.34 -1.11 7.59
CA GLY A 141 5.15 -2.20 8.56
C GLY A 141 6.08 -2.16 9.77
N ASN A 142 7.27 -1.55 9.62
CA ASN A 142 8.29 -1.46 10.69
C ASN A 142 8.17 -0.21 11.56
N TYR A 143 7.25 0.71 11.26
CA TYR A 143 7.00 1.85 12.12
C TYR A 143 6.17 1.44 13.35
N ALA A 144 6.21 2.24 14.40
CA ALA A 144 5.47 2.01 15.63
C ALA A 144 4.34 3.04 15.84
N GLY A 145 3.41 2.73 16.73
CA GLY A 145 2.34 3.63 17.15
C GLY A 145 1.43 4.03 15.98
N ASN A 146 1.07 5.31 15.92
CA ASN A 146 0.19 5.84 14.88
C ASN A 146 0.80 5.82 13.47
N SER A 147 2.11 5.69 13.36
CA SER A 147 2.81 5.58 12.07
C SER A 147 2.91 4.14 11.56
N GLN A 148 2.57 3.14 12.37
CA GLN A 148 2.62 1.74 11.95
C GLN A 148 1.62 1.48 10.82
N ASN A 149 2.09 0.87 9.75
CA ASN A 149 1.32 0.53 8.55
C ASN A 149 0.72 1.74 7.80
N ILE A 150 1.20 2.97 8.02
CA ILE A 150 0.80 4.11 7.17
C ILE A 150 1.31 3.92 5.74
N LEU A 151 0.60 4.50 4.79
CA LEU A 151 0.97 4.48 3.39
C LEU A 151 1.85 5.68 3.06
N ARG A 152 3.00 5.42 2.40
CA ARG A 152 3.93 6.46 1.97
C ARG A 152 4.45 6.20 0.55
N ALA A 153 4.37 7.21 -0.32
CA ALA A 153 5.01 7.19 -1.62
C ALA A 153 6.52 7.47 -1.47
N ARG A 154 7.33 6.41 -1.27
CA ARG A 154 8.77 6.52 -0.98
C ARG A 154 9.67 5.54 -1.72
N SER A 155 9.14 4.40 -2.16
CA SER A 155 9.93 3.30 -2.71
C SER A 155 10.33 3.54 -4.17
N THR A 156 11.51 3.09 -4.55
CA THR A 156 11.99 3.13 -5.94
C THR A 156 11.58 1.93 -6.77
N GLY A 157 11.13 0.85 -6.12
CA GLY A 157 10.66 -0.39 -6.73
C GLY A 157 9.44 -0.94 -6.00
N ALA A 158 8.71 -1.85 -6.63
CA ALA A 158 7.52 -2.47 -6.08
C ALA A 158 7.79 -3.92 -5.65
N GLY A 159 7.91 -4.14 -4.34
CA GLY A 159 7.94 -5.44 -3.67
C GLY A 159 6.64 -5.70 -2.91
N THR A 160 6.63 -6.65 -1.97
CA THR A 160 5.43 -7.00 -1.16
C THR A 160 4.88 -5.79 -0.37
N TRP A 161 5.75 -4.87 0.04
CA TRP A 161 5.37 -3.67 0.80
C TRP A 161 4.56 -2.67 -0.04
N GLU A 162 4.75 -2.69 -1.35
CA GLU A 162 4.15 -1.78 -2.31
C GLU A 162 3.03 -2.42 -3.12
N ARG A 163 2.62 -3.66 -2.79
CA ARG A 163 1.60 -4.40 -3.51
C ARG A 163 0.27 -4.38 -2.79
N PHE A 164 -0.80 -4.23 -3.58
CA PHE A 164 -2.19 -4.16 -3.11
C PHE A 164 -3.10 -5.00 -3.99
N THR A 165 -4.04 -5.71 -3.39
CA THR A 165 -5.21 -6.25 -4.09
C THR A 165 -6.28 -5.17 -4.13
N LEU A 166 -6.85 -4.94 -5.30
CA LEU A 166 -7.95 -4.01 -5.51
C LEU A 166 -9.27 -4.78 -5.52
N TYR A 167 -10.25 -4.28 -4.81
CA TYR A 167 -11.59 -4.83 -4.72
C TYR A 167 -12.62 -3.80 -5.17
N TYR A 168 -13.68 -4.27 -5.81
CA TYR A 168 -14.86 -3.48 -6.15
C TYR A 168 -16.12 -4.12 -5.59
N ASN A 169 -17.05 -3.30 -5.16
CA ASN A 169 -18.40 -3.70 -4.75
C ASN A 169 -19.38 -2.99 -5.67
N GLU A 170 -20.07 -3.76 -6.52
CA GLU A 170 -21.00 -3.23 -7.54
C GLU A 170 -22.23 -2.58 -6.90
N ASP A 171 -22.82 -3.20 -5.87
CA ASP A 171 -24.02 -2.69 -5.19
C ASP A 171 -23.79 -1.33 -4.55
N LEU A 172 -22.57 -1.11 -4.01
CA LEU A 172 -22.20 0.14 -3.36
C LEU A 172 -21.56 1.14 -4.33
N ASP A 173 -21.06 0.71 -5.47
CA ASP A 173 -20.17 1.47 -6.36
C ASP A 173 -18.96 2.01 -5.61
N ARG A 174 -18.21 1.10 -4.95
CA ARG A 174 -17.09 1.45 -4.06
C ARG A 174 -15.90 0.53 -4.27
N TRP A 175 -14.75 1.07 -3.94
CA TRP A 175 -13.46 0.41 -4.06
C TRP A 175 -12.82 0.22 -2.68
N ALA A 176 -12.04 -0.85 -2.54
CA ALA A 176 -11.21 -1.10 -1.36
C ALA A 176 -9.84 -1.64 -1.78
N LEU A 177 -8.81 -1.32 -0.99
CA LEU A 177 -7.45 -1.79 -1.20
C LEU A 177 -7.01 -2.64 -0.03
N GLN A 178 -6.42 -3.81 -0.30
CA GLN A 178 -5.83 -4.69 0.70
C GLN A 178 -4.32 -4.80 0.49
N SER A 179 -3.55 -4.54 1.52
CA SER A 179 -2.09 -4.64 1.47
C SER A 179 -1.62 -6.09 1.41
N ALA A 180 -0.76 -6.43 0.45
CA ALA A 180 -0.10 -7.73 0.37
C ALA A 180 0.89 -7.96 1.53
N LEU A 181 1.42 -6.89 2.15
CA LEU A 181 2.36 -6.99 3.27
C LEU A 181 1.74 -7.67 4.50
N ASN A 182 0.53 -7.28 4.87
CA ASN A 182 -0.08 -7.69 6.14
C ASN A 182 -1.53 -8.19 6.03
N GLY A 183 -2.08 -8.28 4.82
CA GLY A 183 -3.45 -8.72 4.58
C GLY A 183 -4.52 -7.78 5.13
N ARG A 184 -4.17 -6.51 5.44
CA ARG A 184 -5.09 -5.53 6.02
C ARG A 184 -5.62 -4.60 4.95
N PHE A 185 -6.89 -4.21 5.10
CA PHE A 185 -7.49 -3.18 4.27
C PHE A 185 -7.00 -1.79 4.66
N VAL A 186 -6.83 -0.97 3.64
CA VAL A 186 -6.46 0.44 3.80
C VAL A 186 -7.66 1.20 4.34
N ALA A 187 -7.46 1.91 5.43
CA ALA A 187 -8.47 2.78 6.06
C ALA A 187 -7.93 4.21 6.19
N MET A 188 -8.83 5.19 6.15
CA MET A 188 -8.53 6.59 6.41
C MET A 188 -8.65 6.90 7.90
N GLU A 189 -7.60 7.46 8.51
CA GLU A 189 -7.52 7.77 9.95
C GLU A 189 -8.10 9.15 10.26
N ASN A 190 -9.39 9.19 10.62
CA ASN A 190 -10.08 10.45 10.88
C ASN A 190 -9.74 11.10 12.23
N SER A 191 -9.34 10.30 13.22
CA SER A 191 -9.07 10.76 14.60
C SER A 191 -7.63 11.24 14.80
N TYR A 192 -6.74 11.02 13.84
CA TYR A 192 -5.37 11.50 13.95
C TYR A 192 -5.28 13.01 13.77
N THR A 193 -4.23 13.60 14.33
CA THR A 193 -3.98 15.05 14.29
C THR A 193 -2.65 15.37 13.62
N GLY A 194 -2.40 16.64 13.33
CA GLY A 194 -1.15 17.11 12.75
C GLY A 194 -0.86 16.51 11.37
N SER A 195 0.39 16.10 11.14
CA SER A 195 0.84 15.57 9.84
C SER A 195 0.24 14.21 9.48
N LEU A 196 -0.35 13.50 10.43
CA LEU A 196 -1.02 12.21 10.21
C LEU A 196 -2.54 12.32 10.13
N GLN A 197 -3.12 13.51 10.30
CA GLN A 197 -4.56 13.69 10.15
C GLN A 197 -5.02 13.24 8.76
N TYR A 198 -6.04 12.37 8.70
CA TYR A 198 -6.56 11.75 7.48
C TYR A 198 -5.55 10.87 6.73
N ALA A 199 -4.49 10.40 7.39
CA ALA A 199 -3.54 9.47 6.79
C ALA A 199 -4.21 8.16 6.39
N LEU A 200 -3.75 7.55 5.30
CA LEU A 200 -4.14 6.21 4.90
C LEU A 200 -3.26 5.18 5.61
N ARG A 201 -3.88 4.10 6.09
CA ARG A 201 -3.22 3.07 6.89
C ARG A 201 -3.77 1.68 6.58
N ALA A 202 -2.91 0.70 6.31
CA ALA A 202 -3.30 -0.71 6.11
C ALA A 202 -3.51 -1.40 7.46
N ARG A 203 -4.72 -1.26 8.06
CA ARG A 203 -4.99 -1.70 9.44
C ARG A 203 -6.26 -2.53 9.64
N SER A 204 -7.29 -2.37 8.80
CA SER A 204 -8.59 -3.01 9.02
C SER A 204 -8.57 -4.48 8.60
N LEU A 205 -9.21 -5.35 9.39
CA LEU A 205 -9.34 -6.77 9.06
C LEU A 205 -10.36 -7.00 7.93
N GLU A 206 -11.38 -6.14 7.87
CA GLU A 206 -12.52 -6.24 6.98
C GLU A 206 -12.90 -4.88 6.43
N VAL A 207 -13.72 -4.85 5.38
CA VAL A 207 -14.36 -3.64 4.87
C VAL A 207 -15.74 -3.55 5.51
N THR A 208 -15.84 -2.79 6.61
CA THR A 208 -17.09 -2.68 7.39
C THR A 208 -17.82 -1.37 7.19
N GLY A 209 -17.23 -0.39 6.53
CA GLY A 209 -17.88 0.90 6.34
C GLY A 209 -17.01 1.91 5.55
N SER A 210 -17.39 3.18 5.66
CA SER A 210 -16.79 4.28 4.88
C SER A 210 -15.29 4.53 5.15
N TRP A 211 -14.72 3.92 6.20
CA TRP A 211 -13.29 4.07 6.53
C TRP A 211 -12.37 3.39 5.53
N GLU A 212 -12.80 2.22 5.03
CA GLU A 212 -12.07 1.37 4.09
C GLU A 212 -12.52 1.57 2.64
N GLN A 213 -13.55 2.38 2.43
CA GLN A 213 -14.18 2.58 1.12
C GLN A 213 -13.65 3.83 0.43
N PHE A 214 -13.43 3.68 -0.88
CA PHE A 214 -12.97 4.74 -1.76
C PHE A 214 -13.85 4.84 -3.01
N GLU A 215 -13.88 6.00 -3.59
CA GLU A 215 -14.28 6.24 -4.98
C GLU A 215 -13.01 6.36 -5.80
N LEU A 216 -12.99 5.76 -6.99
CA LEU A 216 -11.87 5.80 -7.92
C LEU A 216 -12.27 6.66 -9.12
N PHE A 217 -11.42 7.63 -9.47
CA PHE A 217 -11.63 8.54 -10.58
C PHE A 217 -10.46 8.45 -11.54
N GLU A 218 -10.75 8.16 -12.81
CA GLU A 218 -9.71 8.21 -13.84
C GLU A 218 -9.24 9.65 -14.06
N ILE A 219 -7.92 9.82 -14.20
CA ILE A 219 -7.29 11.06 -14.59
C ILE A 219 -6.88 10.91 -16.06
N THR A 220 -7.69 11.48 -16.95
CA THR A 220 -7.35 11.60 -18.38
C THR A 220 -6.46 12.82 -18.58
N GLY A 221 -5.28 12.61 -19.18
CA GLY A 221 -4.30 13.65 -19.49
C GLY A 221 -4.72 14.56 -20.65
#